data_01980967537cad786b1fc8d4c0fe43bb
#
_entry.id   01980967537cad786b1fc8d4c0fe43bb
#
_cell.length_a   1.000
_cell.length_b   1.000
_cell.length_c   1.000
_cell.angle_alpha   90.00
_cell.angle_beta   90.00
_cell.angle_gamma   90.00
#
_symmetry.space_group_name_H-M   'P 1'
#
loop_
_entity.id
_entity.type
_entity.pdbx_description
1 polymer ?
#
loop_
_entity_poly.entity_id
_entity_poly.type
_entity_poly.pdbx_seq_one_letter_code
_entity_poly.pdbx_strand_id
1 'polypeptide(L)'
;MFKFTSNEVRDLIISFFVISLSFSILYTGRDFSAMYFILPIVMVGVGLGFILHELGHKFSAMHFGYWPVGLIIALASSFCGIVFAAPGAVYTYANFLDDRTNGIISIAGPIVNIVLAIVFLLIATVVYPMAFFNPTMQIIFLVCSLGFTINSYLATFNLIPIWNLDGSKVLRWNGLIWIVTIAISGIMTYLSMTVGVEGIIKILIG
;
A
#
# COMPACT_ATOMS: atom_id res chain seq x y z
N MET A 1 20.79 14.90 -3.28
CA MET A 1 19.91 15.30 -4.40
C MET A 1 19.05 14.11 -4.76
N PHE A 2 17.74 14.28 -4.72
CA PHE A 2 16.75 13.24 -5.05
C PHE A 2 16.91 12.83 -6.53
N LYS A 3 17.34 11.62 -6.81
CA LYS A 3 17.41 11.13 -8.19
C LYS A 3 16.72 9.77 -8.27
N PHE A 4 15.80 9.65 -9.22
CA PHE A 4 15.27 8.37 -9.66
C PHE A 4 16.08 7.92 -10.88
N THR A 5 16.42 6.64 -10.94
CA THR A 5 16.95 6.05 -12.17
C THR A 5 15.82 5.76 -13.14
N SER A 6 16.11 5.73 -14.44
CA SER A 6 15.11 5.42 -15.47
C SER A 6 14.48 4.03 -15.27
N ASN A 7 15.25 3.08 -14.74
CA ASN A 7 14.75 1.73 -14.43
C ASN A 7 13.77 1.75 -13.25
N GLU A 8 14.08 2.50 -12.17
CA GLU A 8 13.16 2.66 -11.04
C GLU A 8 11.81 3.23 -11.47
N VAL A 9 11.83 4.28 -12.30
CA VAL A 9 10.59 4.91 -12.81
C VAL A 9 9.79 3.93 -13.66
N ARG A 10 10.45 3.21 -14.56
CA ARG A 10 9.79 2.21 -15.40
C ARG A 10 9.13 1.12 -14.57
N ASP A 11 9.85 0.58 -13.58
CA ASP A 11 9.37 -0.55 -12.78
C ASP A 11 8.23 -0.13 -11.84
N LEU A 12 8.29 1.10 -11.29
CA LEU A 12 7.17 1.70 -10.57
C LEU A 12 5.91 1.84 -11.45
N ILE A 13 6.07 2.33 -12.68
CA ILE A 13 4.95 2.49 -13.63
C ILE A 13 4.34 1.13 -13.97
N ILE A 14 5.16 0.13 -14.31
CA ILE A 14 4.66 -1.22 -14.64
C ILE A 14 3.91 -1.80 -13.44
N SER A 15 4.48 -1.77 -12.25
CA SER A 15 3.85 -2.30 -11.04
C SER A 15 2.55 -1.58 -10.71
N PHE A 16 2.52 -0.26 -10.83
CA PHE A 16 1.31 0.54 -10.67
C PHE A 16 0.17 0.08 -11.59
N PHE A 17 0.44 -0.10 -12.87
CA PHE A 17 -0.57 -0.56 -13.83
C PHE A 17 -1.02 -1.99 -13.55
N VAL A 18 -0.10 -2.90 -13.26
CA VAL A 18 -0.42 -4.31 -12.94
C VAL A 18 -1.29 -4.41 -11.69
N ILE A 19 -0.94 -3.70 -10.62
CA ILE A 19 -1.71 -3.71 -9.37
C ILE A 19 -3.09 -3.07 -9.59
N SER A 20 -3.14 -1.92 -10.28
CA SER A 20 -4.41 -1.24 -10.57
C SER A 20 -5.36 -2.12 -11.39
N LEU A 21 -4.83 -2.82 -12.39
CA LEU A 21 -5.61 -3.75 -13.20
C LEU A 21 -6.10 -4.94 -12.37
N SER A 22 -5.25 -5.50 -11.52
CA SER A 22 -5.59 -6.63 -10.65
C SER A 22 -6.73 -6.29 -9.69
N PHE A 23 -6.67 -5.14 -9.02
CA PHE A 23 -7.76 -4.67 -8.17
C PHE A 23 -9.03 -4.36 -8.96
N SER A 24 -8.90 -3.77 -10.15
CA SER A 24 -10.07 -3.48 -11.00
C SER A 24 -10.80 -4.76 -11.41
N ILE A 25 -10.07 -5.80 -11.80
CA ILE A 25 -10.63 -7.12 -12.11
C ILE A 25 -11.32 -7.73 -10.87
N LEU A 26 -10.70 -7.60 -9.71
CA LEU A 26 -11.26 -8.10 -8.45
C LEU A 26 -12.61 -7.42 -8.12
N TYR A 27 -12.69 -6.09 -8.25
CA TYR A 27 -13.91 -5.33 -7.93
C TYR A 27 -15.02 -5.46 -8.98
N THR A 28 -14.68 -5.64 -10.25
CA THR A 28 -15.67 -5.76 -11.34
C THR A 28 -16.11 -7.19 -11.59
N GLY A 29 -15.47 -8.20 -10.96
CA GLY A 29 -15.78 -9.61 -11.19
C GLY A 29 -15.63 -10.03 -12.65
N ARG A 30 -14.71 -9.40 -13.42
CA ARG A 30 -14.48 -9.55 -14.86
C ARG A 30 -15.54 -8.91 -15.75
N ASP A 31 -16.39 -8.03 -15.24
CA ASP A 31 -17.21 -7.19 -16.08
C ASP A 31 -16.36 -6.07 -16.70
N PHE A 32 -15.97 -6.27 -17.96
CA PHE A 32 -15.11 -5.32 -18.68
C PHE A 32 -15.81 -3.98 -18.96
N SER A 33 -17.14 -3.93 -18.96
CA SER A 33 -17.88 -2.67 -19.14
C SER A 33 -17.77 -1.79 -17.90
N ALA A 34 -17.89 -2.38 -16.71
CA ALA A 34 -17.69 -1.68 -15.43
C ALA A 34 -16.24 -1.25 -15.21
N MET A 35 -15.28 -1.93 -15.85
CA MET A 35 -13.86 -1.63 -15.71
C MET A 35 -13.47 -0.24 -16.20
N TYR A 36 -14.13 0.27 -17.26
CA TYR A 36 -13.90 1.64 -17.74
C TYR A 36 -14.13 2.69 -16.66
N PHE A 37 -15.09 2.46 -15.79
CA PHE A 37 -15.41 3.38 -14.70
C PHE A 37 -14.56 3.11 -13.44
N ILE A 38 -14.37 1.85 -13.09
CA ILE A 38 -13.67 1.45 -11.85
C ILE A 38 -12.15 1.62 -11.95
N LEU A 39 -11.55 1.33 -13.11
CA LEU A 39 -10.08 1.39 -13.27
C LEU A 39 -9.49 2.77 -12.92
N PRO A 40 -9.99 3.91 -13.43
CA PRO A 40 -9.46 5.23 -13.04
C PRO A 40 -9.56 5.49 -11.53
N ILE A 41 -10.64 5.04 -10.89
CA ILE A 41 -10.87 5.20 -9.46
C ILE A 41 -9.85 4.37 -8.66
N VAL A 42 -9.68 3.11 -9.03
CA VAL A 42 -8.68 2.22 -8.44
C VAL A 42 -7.26 2.76 -8.65
N MET A 43 -6.96 3.32 -9.83
CA MET A 43 -5.65 3.94 -10.11
C MET A 43 -5.31 5.09 -9.15
N VAL A 44 -6.29 5.86 -8.69
CA VAL A 44 -6.06 6.89 -7.66
C VAL A 44 -5.70 6.23 -6.33
N GLY A 45 -6.47 5.26 -5.88
CA GLY A 45 -6.23 4.57 -4.59
C GLY A 45 -4.91 3.78 -4.59
N VAL A 46 -4.66 2.99 -5.65
CA VAL A 46 -3.42 2.21 -5.82
C VAL A 46 -2.23 3.15 -6.03
N GLY A 47 -2.39 4.18 -6.88
CA GLY A 47 -1.28 5.10 -7.20
C GLY A 47 -0.76 5.80 -5.97
N LEU A 48 -1.65 6.39 -5.18
CA LEU A 48 -1.26 7.02 -3.92
C LEU A 48 -0.71 5.97 -2.93
N GLY A 49 -1.39 4.84 -2.78
CA GLY A 49 -0.99 3.80 -1.84
C GLY A 49 0.36 3.18 -2.18
N PHE A 50 0.54 2.71 -3.39
CA PHE A 50 1.76 2.02 -3.81
C PHE A 50 2.95 2.98 -3.92
N ILE A 51 2.78 4.11 -4.63
CA ILE A 51 3.89 5.06 -4.84
C ILE A 51 4.36 5.65 -3.51
N LEU A 52 3.44 6.04 -2.63
CA LEU A 52 3.81 6.62 -1.34
C LEU A 52 4.37 5.57 -0.38
N HIS A 53 3.94 4.29 -0.46
CA HIS A 53 4.57 3.17 0.24
C HIS A 53 6.05 3.03 -0.14
N GLU A 54 6.35 2.97 -1.43
CA GLU A 54 7.72 2.88 -1.94
C GLU A 54 8.56 4.11 -1.54
N LEU A 55 7.96 5.29 -1.60
CA LEU A 55 8.60 6.52 -1.12
C LEU A 55 8.88 6.46 0.38
N GLY A 56 8.01 5.86 1.18
CA GLY A 56 8.21 5.63 2.61
C GLY A 56 9.49 4.85 2.89
N HIS A 57 9.69 3.73 2.19
CA HIS A 57 10.93 2.96 2.27
C HIS A 57 12.15 3.78 1.83
N LYS A 58 12.02 4.49 0.70
CA LYS A 58 13.11 5.30 0.15
C LYS A 58 13.54 6.41 1.10
N PHE A 59 12.60 7.16 1.67
CA PHE A 59 12.91 8.22 2.63
C PHE A 59 13.53 7.67 3.90
N SER A 60 13.00 6.57 4.43
CA SER A 60 13.56 5.92 5.62
C SER A 60 14.99 5.43 5.36
N ALA A 61 15.25 4.76 4.23
CA ALA A 61 16.58 4.30 3.87
C ALA A 61 17.58 5.47 3.72
N MET A 62 17.17 6.58 3.10
CA MET A 62 18.01 7.77 2.95
C MET A 62 18.33 8.43 4.31
N HIS A 63 17.41 8.39 5.27
CA HIS A 63 17.66 8.88 6.63
C HIS A 63 18.81 8.11 7.31
N PHE A 64 18.93 6.82 7.04
CA PHE A 64 20.03 5.99 7.53
C PHE A 64 21.28 6.02 6.64
N GLY A 65 21.33 6.89 5.62
CA GLY A 65 22.46 7.04 4.72
C GLY A 65 22.59 5.95 3.65
N TYR A 66 21.56 5.12 3.48
CA TYR A 66 21.52 4.09 2.44
C TYR A 66 20.91 4.62 1.15
N TRP A 67 21.52 4.26 0.01
CA TRP A 67 20.99 4.61 -1.31
C TRP A 67 20.11 3.46 -1.84
N PRO A 68 18.79 3.60 -1.92
CA PRO A 68 17.84 2.48 -2.07
C PRO A 68 17.62 2.01 -3.51
N VAL A 69 18.61 2.08 -4.39
CA VAL A 69 18.45 1.72 -5.82
C VAL A 69 17.91 0.28 -6.03
N GLY A 70 18.26 -0.65 -5.14
CA GLY A 70 17.81 -2.04 -5.26
C GLY A 70 16.52 -2.38 -4.51
N LEU A 71 16.08 -1.53 -3.57
CA LEU A 71 14.93 -1.84 -2.70
C LEU A 71 13.61 -1.80 -3.49
N ILE A 72 13.47 -0.84 -4.40
CA ILE A 72 12.27 -0.66 -5.21
C ILE A 72 12.11 -1.78 -6.23
N ILE A 73 13.22 -2.26 -6.83
CA ILE A 73 13.19 -3.38 -7.78
C ILE A 73 12.79 -4.69 -7.09
N ALA A 74 13.25 -4.92 -5.87
CA ALA A 74 12.90 -6.11 -5.10
C ALA A 74 11.41 -6.13 -4.69
N LEU A 75 10.85 -4.97 -4.35
CA LEU A 75 9.45 -4.82 -3.93
C LEU A 75 8.49 -4.90 -5.13
N ALA A 76 8.78 -4.21 -6.22
CA ALA A 76 7.95 -4.27 -7.43
C ALA A 76 7.85 -5.69 -8.02
N SER A 77 8.93 -6.47 -7.96
CA SER A 77 8.94 -7.86 -8.45
C SER A 77 8.18 -8.82 -7.54
N SER A 78 8.07 -8.55 -6.23
CA SER A 78 7.34 -9.41 -5.30
C SER A 78 5.82 -9.41 -5.55
N PHE A 79 5.27 -8.32 -6.07
CA PHE A 79 3.86 -8.22 -6.44
C PHE A 79 3.50 -9.00 -7.71
N CYS A 80 4.45 -9.23 -8.62
CA CYS A 80 4.21 -9.98 -9.86
C CYS A 80 4.26 -11.50 -9.68
N GLY A 81 4.41 -12.00 -8.45
CA GLY A 81 4.55 -13.45 -8.19
C GLY A 81 5.83 -14.06 -8.77
N ILE A 82 6.63 -13.25 -9.43
CA ILE A 82 7.93 -13.62 -9.98
C ILE A 82 8.94 -12.85 -9.13
N VAL A 83 9.44 -13.51 -8.10
CA VAL A 83 10.57 -12.99 -7.32
C VAL A 83 11.80 -13.03 -8.24
N PHE A 84 11.88 -12.10 -9.18
CA PHE A 84 13.17 -11.64 -9.63
C PHE A 84 13.68 -10.70 -8.53
N ALA A 85 13.90 -11.32 -7.36
CA ALA A 85 14.85 -10.73 -6.48
C ALA A 85 16.12 -10.63 -7.32
N ALA A 86 16.57 -9.43 -7.56
CA ALA A 86 17.96 -9.17 -7.44
C ALA A 86 18.24 -8.90 -5.94
N PRO A 87 18.08 -9.89 -5.04
CA PRO A 87 18.55 -9.77 -3.66
C PRO A 87 20.04 -9.49 -3.71
N GLY A 88 20.73 -9.91 -4.78
CA GLY A 88 22.16 -9.68 -4.99
C GLY A 88 22.55 -8.21 -5.19
N ALA A 89 21.73 -7.38 -5.82
CA ALA A 89 22.08 -5.97 -5.97
C ALA A 89 21.86 -5.18 -4.66
N VAL A 90 20.88 -5.59 -3.84
CA VAL A 90 20.68 -5.06 -2.49
C VAL A 90 21.69 -5.69 -1.52
N TYR A 91 21.99 -6.98 -1.70
CA TYR A 91 22.95 -7.71 -0.85
C TYR A 91 24.40 -7.24 -1.01
N THR A 92 24.81 -6.74 -2.17
CA THR A 92 26.22 -6.30 -2.34
C THR A 92 26.54 -5.01 -1.57
N TYR A 93 25.51 -4.21 -1.22
CA TYR A 93 25.68 -3.05 -0.33
C TYR A 93 25.02 -3.24 1.05
N ALA A 94 24.12 -4.22 1.20
CA ALA A 94 23.34 -4.46 2.42
C ALA A 94 23.89 -5.58 3.32
N ASN A 95 25.07 -6.12 3.02
CA ASN A 95 25.76 -7.06 3.92
C ASN A 95 26.09 -6.47 5.32
N PHE A 96 25.66 -5.22 5.58
CA PHE A 96 25.90 -4.49 6.83
C PHE A 96 24.63 -3.86 7.42
N LEU A 97 23.42 -4.13 6.87
CA LEU A 97 22.18 -3.67 7.51
C LEU A 97 21.90 -4.54 8.74
N ASP A 98 21.98 -3.93 9.92
CA ASP A 98 21.53 -4.56 11.14
C ASP A 98 19.99 -4.75 11.13
N ASP A 99 19.49 -5.72 11.87
CA ASP A 99 18.05 -6.06 11.90
C ASP A 99 17.17 -4.86 12.30
N ARG A 100 17.69 -3.97 13.15
CA ARG A 100 16.99 -2.76 13.59
C ARG A 100 16.80 -1.80 12.42
N THR A 101 17.85 -1.44 11.72
CA THR A 101 17.78 -0.50 10.59
C THR A 101 16.93 -1.06 9.47
N ASN A 102 17.10 -2.36 9.15
CA ASN A 102 16.31 -3.04 8.14
C ASN A 102 14.80 -3.06 8.53
N GLY A 103 14.47 -3.35 9.78
CA GLY A 103 13.11 -3.34 10.29
C GLY A 103 12.46 -1.96 10.25
N ILE A 104 13.20 -0.89 10.62
CA ILE A 104 12.70 0.49 10.57
C ILE A 104 12.44 0.93 9.12
N ILE A 105 13.34 0.60 8.19
CA ILE A 105 13.13 0.89 6.77
C ILE A 105 11.91 0.13 6.26
N SER A 106 11.79 -1.15 6.61
CA SER A 106 10.72 -2.02 6.12
C SER A 106 9.33 -1.66 6.66
N ILE A 107 9.21 -1.12 7.87
CA ILE A 107 7.91 -0.73 8.41
C ILE A 107 7.39 0.59 7.81
N ALA A 108 8.25 1.42 7.24
CA ALA A 108 7.89 2.74 6.74
C ALA A 108 6.80 2.69 5.66
N GLY A 109 6.89 1.76 4.71
CA GLY A 109 5.88 1.55 3.67
C GLY A 109 4.49 1.18 4.23
N PRO A 110 4.38 0.09 5.02
CA PRO A 110 3.12 -0.27 5.67
C PRO A 110 2.50 0.83 6.54
N ILE A 111 3.31 1.61 7.27
CA ILE A 111 2.82 2.77 8.04
C ILE A 111 2.21 3.82 7.11
N VAL A 112 2.85 4.13 6.00
CA VAL A 112 2.31 5.07 5.00
C VAL A 112 0.94 4.59 4.51
N ASN A 113 0.78 3.30 4.20
CA ASN A 113 -0.51 2.76 3.79
C ASN A 113 -1.57 2.86 4.90
N ILE A 114 -1.23 2.56 6.16
CA ILE A 114 -2.17 2.71 7.29
C ILE A 114 -2.62 4.17 7.43
N VAL A 115 -1.69 5.12 7.36
CA VAL A 115 -2.00 6.56 7.42
C VAL A 115 -2.90 6.98 6.27
N LEU A 116 -2.58 6.57 5.05
CA LEU A 116 -3.41 6.85 3.87
C LEU A 116 -4.82 6.26 3.99
N ALA A 117 -4.93 5.02 4.47
CA ALA A 117 -6.24 4.41 4.70
C ALA A 117 -7.06 5.25 5.69
N ILE A 118 -6.47 5.68 6.80
CA ILE A 118 -7.15 6.55 7.77
C ILE A 118 -7.58 7.88 7.12
N VAL A 119 -6.70 8.51 6.33
CA VAL A 119 -7.04 9.76 5.62
C VAL A 119 -8.20 9.55 4.66
N PHE A 120 -8.19 8.47 3.87
CA PHE A 120 -9.30 8.13 2.99
C PHE A 120 -10.62 7.90 3.76
N LEU A 121 -10.56 7.19 4.90
CA LEU A 121 -11.74 6.97 5.74
C LEU A 121 -12.30 8.29 6.30
N LEU A 122 -11.43 9.19 6.77
CA LEU A 122 -11.84 10.51 7.27
C LEU A 122 -12.53 11.33 6.17
N ILE A 123 -11.95 11.38 4.97
CA ILE A 123 -12.56 12.08 3.83
C ILE A 123 -13.90 11.43 3.48
N ALA A 124 -13.95 10.08 3.39
CA ALA A 124 -15.18 9.35 3.13
C ALA A 124 -16.28 9.69 4.15
N THR A 125 -15.93 9.78 5.44
CA THR A 125 -16.88 10.13 6.51
C THR A 125 -17.47 11.53 6.33
N VAL A 126 -16.65 12.52 5.97
CA VAL A 126 -17.09 13.89 5.72
C VAL A 126 -17.98 13.98 4.48
N VAL A 127 -17.64 13.24 3.44
CA VAL A 127 -18.36 13.32 2.14
C VAL A 127 -19.61 12.46 2.12
N TYR A 128 -19.71 11.44 2.98
CA TYR A 128 -20.81 10.45 2.98
C TYR A 128 -22.21 11.06 2.98
N PRO A 129 -22.56 12.02 3.85
CA PRO A 129 -23.91 12.59 3.85
C PRO A 129 -24.27 13.33 2.55
N MET A 130 -23.26 13.90 1.87
CA MET A 130 -23.45 14.65 0.62
C MET A 130 -23.52 13.72 -0.60
N ALA A 131 -22.99 12.51 -0.50
CA ALA A 131 -22.91 11.54 -1.59
C ALA A 131 -24.32 11.07 -2.06
N PHE A 132 -25.35 11.18 -1.20
CA PHE A 132 -26.74 10.84 -1.55
C PHE A 132 -27.40 11.85 -2.48
N PHE A 133 -26.92 13.10 -2.51
CA PHE A 133 -27.56 14.19 -3.22
C PHE A 133 -26.70 14.80 -4.33
N ASN A 134 -25.42 14.44 -4.39
CA ASN A 134 -24.47 15.05 -5.32
C ASN A 134 -23.61 13.97 -6.02
N PRO A 135 -23.72 13.80 -7.35
CA PRO A 135 -22.96 12.80 -8.10
C PRO A 135 -21.43 12.94 -7.95
N THR A 136 -20.92 14.18 -7.85
CA THR A 136 -19.49 14.40 -7.63
C THR A 136 -19.03 13.89 -6.27
N MET A 137 -19.83 14.14 -5.22
CA MET A 137 -19.56 13.65 -3.86
C MET A 137 -19.66 12.12 -3.80
N GLN A 138 -20.57 11.52 -4.58
CA GLN A 138 -20.66 10.07 -4.73
C GLN A 138 -19.38 9.47 -5.33
N ILE A 139 -18.82 10.09 -6.36
CA ILE A 139 -17.54 9.64 -6.96
C ILE A 139 -16.39 9.79 -5.95
N ILE A 140 -16.33 10.92 -5.24
CA ILE A 140 -15.29 11.14 -4.21
C ILE A 140 -15.43 10.10 -3.10
N PHE A 141 -16.66 9.81 -2.64
CA PHE A 141 -16.91 8.77 -1.65
C PHE A 141 -16.42 7.39 -2.13
N LEU A 142 -16.70 7.03 -3.39
CA LEU A 142 -16.24 5.77 -3.98
C LEU A 142 -14.71 5.70 -4.07
N VAL A 143 -14.05 6.77 -4.52
CA VAL A 143 -12.58 6.87 -4.53
C VAL A 143 -12.01 6.66 -3.13
N CYS A 144 -12.57 7.33 -2.13
CA CYS A 144 -12.09 7.24 -0.76
C CYS A 144 -12.38 5.86 -0.14
N SER A 145 -13.52 5.25 -0.45
CA SER A 145 -13.86 3.90 0.01
C SER A 145 -12.91 2.86 -0.55
N LEU A 146 -12.62 2.91 -1.85
CA LEU A 146 -11.65 2.02 -2.48
C LEU A 146 -10.23 2.33 -1.99
N GLY A 147 -9.89 3.61 -1.81
CA GLY A 147 -8.61 4.03 -1.26
C GLY A 147 -8.36 3.47 0.15
N PHE A 148 -9.35 3.54 1.04
CA PHE A 148 -9.27 2.91 2.36
C PHE A 148 -9.05 1.41 2.27
N THR A 149 -9.86 0.70 1.49
CA THR A 149 -9.79 -0.76 1.37
C THR A 149 -8.44 -1.22 0.79
N ILE A 150 -8.01 -0.59 -0.30
CA ILE A 150 -6.75 -0.95 -0.98
C ILE A 150 -5.55 -0.70 -0.07
N ASN A 151 -5.49 0.45 0.59
CA ASN A 151 -4.35 0.78 1.44
C ASN A 151 -4.32 -0.09 2.71
N SER A 152 -5.47 -0.41 3.31
CA SER A 152 -5.55 -1.36 4.43
C SER A 152 -5.04 -2.74 4.02
N TYR A 153 -5.46 -3.23 2.84
CA TYR A 153 -5.01 -4.50 2.29
C TYR A 153 -3.51 -4.52 2.00
N LEU A 154 -2.98 -3.47 1.34
CA LEU A 154 -1.56 -3.36 1.02
C LEU A 154 -0.69 -3.36 2.29
N ALA A 155 -1.12 -2.65 3.33
CA ALA A 155 -0.43 -2.66 4.62
C ALA A 155 -0.42 -4.06 5.24
N THR A 156 -1.58 -4.72 5.29
CA THR A 156 -1.71 -6.07 5.86
C THR A 156 -0.86 -7.07 5.08
N PHE A 157 -0.97 -7.05 3.74
CA PHE A 157 -0.24 -7.96 2.88
C PHE A 157 1.27 -7.84 3.07
N ASN A 158 1.81 -6.62 3.06
CA ASN A 158 3.24 -6.38 3.25
C ASN A 158 3.73 -6.74 4.66
N LEU A 159 2.85 -6.73 5.66
CA LEU A 159 3.19 -7.13 7.03
C LEU A 159 3.11 -8.64 7.29
N ILE A 160 2.67 -9.45 6.32
CA ILE A 160 2.75 -10.93 6.44
C ILE A 160 4.22 -11.35 6.57
N PRO A 161 4.59 -12.16 7.59
CA PRO A 161 6.00 -12.44 7.88
C PRO A 161 6.55 -13.62 7.05
N ILE A 162 6.33 -13.58 5.73
CA ILE A 162 6.80 -14.61 4.79
C ILE A 162 7.73 -14.02 3.74
N TRP A 163 8.71 -14.82 3.33
CA TRP A 163 9.72 -14.48 2.29
C TRP A 163 10.38 -13.13 2.53
N ASN A 164 10.40 -12.29 1.49
CA ASN A 164 11.03 -10.97 1.51
C ASN A 164 10.05 -9.82 1.79
N LEU A 165 8.81 -10.12 2.19
CA LEU A 165 7.85 -9.09 2.58
C LEU A 165 8.36 -8.33 3.80
N ASP A 166 7.90 -7.10 3.96
CA ASP A 166 8.37 -6.21 5.03
C ASP A 166 8.11 -6.77 6.41
N GLY A 167 6.99 -7.48 6.59
CA GLY A 167 6.62 -8.12 7.85
C GLY A 167 7.68 -9.07 8.39
N SER A 168 8.41 -9.78 7.52
CA SER A 168 9.49 -10.68 7.92
C SER A 168 10.68 -9.93 8.55
N LYS A 169 10.99 -8.74 8.07
CA LYS A 169 12.08 -7.88 8.53
C LYS A 169 11.67 -7.14 9.80
N VAL A 170 10.43 -6.64 9.85
CA VAL A 170 9.87 -5.98 11.03
C VAL A 170 9.77 -6.94 12.20
N LEU A 171 9.30 -8.18 11.98
CA LEU A 171 9.21 -9.22 13.01
C LEU A 171 10.59 -9.56 13.60
N ARG A 172 11.63 -9.70 12.76
CA ARG A 172 12.99 -9.94 13.21
C ARG A 172 13.55 -8.79 14.06
N TRP A 173 13.22 -7.55 13.70
CA TRP A 173 13.63 -6.39 14.45
C TRP A 173 12.87 -6.25 15.79
N ASN A 174 11.53 -6.24 15.71
CA ASN A 174 10.69 -6.02 16.90
C ASN A 174 9.31 -6.67 16.73
N GLY A 175 9.11 -7.80 17.43
CA GLY A 175 7.85 -8.54 17.39
C GLY A 175 6.65 -7.78 17.94
N LEU A 176 6.83 -6.86 18.92
CA LEU A 176 5.74 -6.05 19.46
C LEU A 176 5.26 -5.02 18.42
N ILE A 177 6.18 -4.33 17.76
CA ILE A 177 5.85 -3.38 16.70
C ILE A 177 5.15 -4.11 15.55
N TRP A 178 5.66 -5.27 15.18
CA TRP A 178 5.06 -6.09 14.14
C TRP A 178 3.63 -6.50 14.47
N ILE A 179 3.38 -7.06 15.68
CA ILE A 179 2.04 -7.54 16.06
C ILE A 179 1.02 -6.40 16.14
N VAL A 180 1.43 -5.24 16.65
CA VAL A 180 0.55 -4.07 16.73
C VAL A 180 0.18 -3.56 15.33
N THR A 181 1.16 -3.43 14.44
CA THR A 181 0.91 -2.89 13.10
C THR A 181 0.12 -3.85 12.21
N ILE A 182 0.41 -5.16 12.25
CA ILE A 182 -0.36 -6.14 11.50
C ILE A 182 -1.79 -6.30 12.06
N ALA A 183 -1.98 -6.18 13.37
CA ALA A 183 -3.30 -6.22 13.98
C ALA A 183 -4.15 -5.01 13.54
N ILE A 184 -3.60 -3.79 13.58
CA ILE A 184 -4.28 -2.58 13.12
C ILE A 184 -4.68 -2.72 11.65
N SER A 185 -3.72 -3.00 10.77
CA SER A 185 -3.99 -3.11 9.33
C SER A 185 -4.94 -4.27 9.02
N GLY A 186 -4.80 -5.41 9.71
CA GLY A 186 -5.67 -6.57 9.57
C GLY A 186 -7.12 -6.30 9.97
N ILE A 187 -7.34 -5.59 11.09
CA ILE A 187 -8.67 -5.15 11.50
C ILE A 187 -9.27 -4.20 10.47
N MET A 188 -8.51 -3.21 9.99
CA MET A 188 -8.97 -2.29 8.96
C MET A 188 -9.36 -3.04 7.68
N THR A 189 -8.55 -3.99 7.24
CA THR A 189 -8.83 -4.83 6.06
C THR A 189 -10.07 -5.69 6.28
N TYR A 190 -10.18 -6.36 7.42
CA TYR A 190 -11.34 -7.18 7.76
C TYR A 190 -12.62 -6.37 7.77
N LEU A 191 -12.63 -5.22 8.44
CA LEU A 191 -13.80 -4.33 8.49
C LEU A 191 -14.17 -3.80 7.10
N SER A 192 -13.19 -3.44 6.26
CA SER A 192 -13.45 -2.96 4.91
C SER A 192 -14.11 -4.03 4.03
N MET A 193 -13.76 -5.30 4.21
CA MET A 193 -14.27 -6.41 3.41
C MET A 193 -15.62 -6.97 3.92
N THR A 194 -15.86 -6.91 5.22
CA THR A 194 -17.07 -7.51 5.83
C THR A 194 -18.18 -6.51 6.08
N VAL A 195 -17.85 -5.34 6.58
CA VAL A 195 -18.80 -4.28 6.94
C VAL A 195 -18.91 -3.23 5.83
N GLY A 196 -17.83 -3.04 5.08
CA GLY A 196 -17.70 -1.97 4.08
C GLY A 196 -17.49 -0.60 4.71
N VAL A 197 -17.00 0.36 3.92
CA VAL A 197 -16.71 1.71 4.43
C VAL A 197 -17.97 2.44 4.90
N GLU A 198 -19.07 2.27 4.19
CA GLU A 198 -20.36 2.84 4.60
C GLU A 198 -20.81 2.32 5.98
N GLY A 199 -20.70 1.02 6.21
CA GLY A 199 -21.05 0.43 7.50
C GLY A 199 -20.12 0.86 8.62
N ILE A 200 -18.80 1.00 8.34
CA ILE A 200 -17.84 1.55 9.30
C ILE A 200 -18.23 2.98 9.70
N ILE A 201 -18.58 3.83 8.73
CA ILE A 201 -19.01 5.20 8.98
C ILE A 201 -20.27 5.22 9.86
N LYS A 202 -21.26 4.40 9.56
CA LYS A 202 -22.49 4.29 10.38
C LYS A 202 -22.20 3.88 11.83
N ILE A 203 -21.23 3.03 12.05
CA ILE A 203 -20.77 2.64 13.41
C ILE A 203 -20.08 3.80 14.14
N LEU A 204 -19.32 4.63 13.39
CA LEU A 204 -18.53 5.71 13.98
C LEU A 204 -19.36 6.97 14.33
N ILE A 205 -20.38 7.25 13.53
CA ILE A 205 -21.16 8.50 13.68
C ILE A 205 -22.60 8.29 14.19
N GLY A 206 -23.03 7.03 14.41
CA GLY A 206 -24.37 6.67 14.92
C GLY A 206 -25.40 6.67 13.83
#